data_1233ee656a42942a441d53b8c8249433
#
_entry.id   1233ee656a42942a441d53b8c8249433
#
_cell.length_a   1.000
_cell.length_b   1.000
_cell.length_c   1.000
_cell.angle_alpha   90.00
_cell.angle_beta   90.00
_cell.angle_gamma   90.00
#
_symmetry.space_group_name_H-M   'P 1'
#
loop_
_entity.id
_entity.type
_entity.pdbx_description
1 polymer ?
#
loop_
_entity_poly.entity_id
_entity_poly.type
_entity_poly.pdbx_seq_one_letter_code
_entity_poly.pdbx_strand_id
1 'polypeptide(L)'
;MITKFNFRDKTIKSYAIRKLTPFECFRLMGVRDDVIRTMQSTNAQAAERVAGYKSKGKAEDMFISASQQYKQAGNSICVDVLTAVYQQLWYPKERKREAQTSFFADFFPEDQLPPYPVDKNHGEKLILTTFSGYDSQLMAADVLAQQHPDFRLTCVGWSDIDKYACQMHDLIFPQFADKALGDITKIDWQQVKTHVGGQEIDLFTYSSPCQDISQAGKQMGLKEGSDTRSALLWRVADAVEVLRPKYLLQENVAALVSEKFMPDFQKWLDKLSSLGYVSRWARLNAKDYGVPQNRDRVFCLSMRKDVAFDYQFPDPIPLKKKLEDVLQEEVDTRFFLKDEAVSKFLQANDKDTCVFHQFEIEPSHENAMALKAILTLFMKESHLWYHTPKEMQEKLSSIHTDVMTLFNDWKENGKFANPKLDNLYHQFLERK
;
A
#
# COMPACT_ATOMS: atom_id res chain seq x y z
N MET A 1 2.43 -1.75 -29.03
CA MET A 1 0.96 -1.70 -28.83
C MET A 1 0.43 -3.03 -29.31
N ILE A 2 -0.26 -3.78 -28.48
CA ILE A 2 -0.80 -5.09 -28.83
C ILE A 2 -2.31 -4.99 -28.95
N THR A 3 -2.84 -5.47 -30.06
CA THR A 3 -4.26 -5.46 -30.35
C THR A 3 -4.87 -6.78 -29.89
N LYS A 4 -5.97 -6.70 -29.14
CA LYS A 4 -6.67 -7.83 -28.59
C LYS A 4 -8.15 -7.77 -28.94
N PHE A 5 -8.73 -8.93 -29.32
CA PHE A 5 -10.17 -9.06 -29.42
C PHE A 5 -10.78 -9.38 -28.04
N ASN A 6 -11.78 -8.61 -27.64
CA ASN A 6 -12.51 -8.88 -26.40
C ASN A 6 -13.77 -9.69 -26.71
N PHE A 7 -13.80 -10.94 -26.27
CA PHE A 7 -14.91 -11.85 -26.51
C PHE A 7 -16.23 -11.47 -25.82
N ARG A 8 -16.16 -10.66 -24.74
CA ARG A 8 -17.36 -10.26 -24.01
C ARG A 8 -18.14 -9.15 -24.73
N ASP A 9 -17.45 -8.16 -25.23
CA ASP A 9 -18.05 -6.97 -25.87
C ASP A 9 -17.85 -6.95 -27.38
N LYS A 10 -17.25 -8.00 -27.95
CA LYS A 10 -17.01 -8.16 -29.40
C LYS A 10 -16.22 -7.00 -30.03
N THR A 11 -15.32 -6.37 -29.25
CA THR A 11 -14.51 -5.23 -29.71
C THR A 11 -13.06 -5.61 -29.88
N ILE A 12 -12.38 -4.93 -30.81
CA ILE A 12 -10.92 -4.96 -30.93
C ILE A 12 -10.37 -3.80 -30.10
N LYS A 13 -9.54 -4.11 -29.12
CA LYS A 13 -8.89 -3.12 -28.26
C LYS A 13 -7.39 -3.19 -28.40
N SER A 14 -6.77 -2.05 -28.56
CA SER A 14 -5.32 -1.94 -28.50
C SER A 14 -4.88 -1.67 -27.06
N TYR A 15 -3.90 -2.41 -26.59
CA TYR A 15 -3.39 -2.33 -25.23
C TYR A 15 -1.94 -1.84 -25.22
N ALA A 16 -1.68 -0.89 -24.35
CA ALA A 16 -0.33 -0.56 -23.93
C ALA A 16 -0.26 -0.79 -22.43
N ILE A 17 0.61 -1.69 -21.98
CA ILE A 17 0.79 -1.97 -20.56
C ILE A 17 1.98 -1.15 -20.07
N ARG A 18 1.81 -0.46 -18.95
CA ARG A 18 2.87 0.31 -18.32
C ARG A 18 2.92 0.07 -16.82
N LYS A 19 4.06 0.39 -16.24
CA LYS A 19 4.19 0.53 -14.79
C LYS A 19 3.58 1.86 -14.35
N LEU A 20 3.07 1.91 -13.15
CA LEU A 20 2.76 3.19 -12.51
C LEU A 20 4.05 3.99 -12.37
N THR A 21 3.97 5.30 -12.53
CA THR A 21 5.10 6.19 -12.23
C THR A 21 5.30 6.33 -10.72
N PRO A 22 6.46 6.76 -10.24
CA PRO A 22 6.62 7.11 -8.83
C PRO A 22 5.61 8.15 -8.36
N PHE A 23 5.28 9.13 -9.20
CA PHE A 23 4.27 10.15 -8.92
C PHE A 23 2.90 9.53 -8.61
N GLU A 24 2.45 8.61 -9.45
CA GLU A 24 1.18 7.88 -9.26
C GLU A 24 1.22 7.00 -8.03
N CYS A 25 2.37 6.38 -7.72
CA CYS A 25 2.54 5.59 -6.50
C CYS A 25 2.42 6.45 -5.23
N PHE A 26 2.96 7.67 -5.23
CA PHE A 26 2.78 8.60 -4.11
C PHE A 26 1.33 9.10 -4.00
N ARG A 27 0.64 9.36 -5.11
CA ARG A 27 -0.81 9.66 -5.10
C ARG A 27 -1.62 8.53 -4.46
N LEU A 28 -1.24 7.26 -4.74
CA LEU A 28 -1.84 6.09 -4.09
C LEU A 28 -1.50 5.99 -2.60
N MET A 29 -0.53 6.75 -2.11
CA MET A 29 -0.23 6.87 -0.68
C MET A 29 -0.89 8.10 -0.04
N GLY A 30 -1.77 8.80 -0.76
CA GLY A 30 -2.45 9.99 -0.28
C GLY A 30 -1.57 11.24 -0.23
N VAL A 31 -0.40 11.20 -0.88
CA VAL A 31 0.48 12.37 -0.94
C VAL A 31 -0.04 13.37 -1.96
N ARG A 32 -0.12 14.64 -1.58
CA ARG A 32 -0.57 15.73 -2.46
C ARG A 32 0.42 15.99 -3.60
N ASP A 33 -0.10 16.42 -4.73
CA ASP A 33 0.70 16.69 -5.94
C ASP A 33 1.81 17.73 -5.74
N ASP A 34 1.55 18.78 -4.97
CA ASP A 34 2.55 19.81 -4.66
C ASP A 34 3.72 19.24 -3.86
N VAL A 35 3.43 18.38 -2.89
CA VAL A 35 4.43 17.66 -2.11
C VAL A 35 5.22 16.70 -3.00
N ILE A 36 4.54 15.92 -3.86
CA ILE A 36 5.22 15.00 -4.80
C ILE A 36 6.16 15.77 -5.75
N ARG A 37 5.74 16.93 -6.26
CA ARG A 37 6.62 17.79 -7.08
C ARG A 37 7.84 18.28 -6.29
N THR A 38 7.67 18.62 -5.02
CA THR A 38 8.78 18.96 -4.13
C THR A 38 9.73 17.78 -3.96
N MET A 39 9.20 16.56 -3.71
CA MET A 39 9.96 15.33 -3.60
C MET A 39 10.77 15.00 -4.88
N GLN A 40 10.24 15.39 -6.04
CA GLN A 40 10.84 15.18 -7.35
C GLN A 40 11.56 16.41 -7.91
N SER A 41 11.63 17.50 -7.14
CA SER A 41 12.32 18.71 -7.56
C SER A 41 13.82 18.46 -7.81
N THR A 42 14.37 19.25 -8.71
CA THR A 42 15.67 19.01 -9.33
C THR A 42 16.83 18.89 -8.33
N ASN A 43 17.79 18.07 -8.69
CA ASN A 43 19.00 17.74 -7.95
C ASN A 43 19.78 18.97 -7.40
N ALA A 44 19.77 20.11 -8.11
CA ALA A 44 20.48 21.30 -7.67
C ALA A 44 19.94 21.85 -6.34
N GLN A 45 18.61 21.92 -6.18
CA GLN A 45 17.99 22.38 -4.93
C GLN A 45 18.12 21.35 -3.82
N ALA A 46 18.07 20.07 -4.15
CA ALA A 46 18.32 18.98 -3.20
C ALA A 46 19.78 18.99 -2.75
N ALA A 47 20.73 19.20 -3.66
CA ALA A 47 22.18 19.25 -3.37
C ALA A 47 22.53 20.41 -2.41
N GLU A 48 21.95 21.58 -2.61
CA GLU A 48 22.19 22.73 -1.71
C GLU A 48 21.66 22.49 -0.29
N ARG A 49 20.50 21.86 -0.15
CA ARG A 49 19.88 21.58 1.15
C ARG A 49 20.52 20.41 1.89
N VAL A 50 21.06 19.44 1.17
CA VAL A 50 21.66 18.21 1.71
C VAL A 50 23.20 18.27 1.72
N ALA A 51 23.80 19.44 1.48
CA ALA A 51 25.25 19.65 1.57
C ALA A 51 25.89 19.19 2.89
N GLY A 52 25.07 19.01 3.94
CA GLY A 52 25.46 18.41 5.22
C GLY A 52 25.56 16.87 5.19
N TYR A 53 24.87 16.19 4.28
CA TYR A 53 25.01 14.75 4.08
C TYR A 53 26.22 14.51 3.16
N LYS A 54 27.39 14.38 3.75
CA LYS A 54 28.65 14.10 3.05
C LYS A 54 28.57 12.78 2.29
N SER A 55 27.93 12.77 1.12
CA SER A 55 28.23 11.76 0.11
C SER A 55 29.46 12.23 -0.67
N LYS A 56 30.45 11.38 -0.85
CA LYS A 56 31.63 11.63 -1.68
C LYS A 56 31.28 11.60 -3.20
N GLY A 57 29.98 11.73 -3.55
CA GLY A 57 29.47 11.64 -4.89
C GLY A 57 29.28 12.99 -5.58
N LYS A 58 29.17 12.96 -6.91
CA LYS A 58 28.81 14.13 -7.73
C LYS A 58 27.37 14.56 -7.45
N ALA A 59 27.00 15.79 -7.78
CA ALA A 59 25.63 16.31 -7.63
C ALA A 59 24.55 15.38 -8.26
N GLU A 60 24.89 14.63 -9.29
CA GLU A 60 24.06 13.60 -9.93
C GLU A 60 23.73 12.41 -9.00
N ASP A 61 24.60 12.11 -8.01
CA ASP A 61 24.39 11.02 -7.04
C ASP A 61 23.36 11.38 -5.96
N MET A 62 22.91 12.62 -5.91
CA MET A 62 21.92 13.10 -4.94
C MET A 62 20.48 12.99 -5.48
N PHE A 63 20.30 12.57 -6.71
CA PHE A 63 18.99 12.31 -7.28
C PHE A 63 18.40 11.03 -6.68
N ILE A 64 17.20 11.15 -6.11
CA ILE A 64 16.47 9.99 -5.65
C ILE A 64 15.88 9.27 -6.86
N SER A 65 16.50 8.17 -7.25
CA SER A 65 16.10 7.40 -8.42
C SER A 65 14.65 6.91 -8.33
N ALA A 66 14.02 6.65 -9.48
CA ALA A 66 12.67 6.09 -9.52
C ALA A 66 12.55 4.80 -8.67
N SER A 67 13.60 3.96 -8.66
CA SER A 67 13.65 2.74 -7.85
C SER A 67 13.57 3.05 -6.35
N GLN A 68 14.28 4.07 -5.87
CA GLN A 68 14.21 4.49 -4.48
C GLN A 68 12.86 5.15 -4.14
N GLN A 69 12.30 5.93 -5.07
CA GLN A 69 10.96 6.51 -4.90
C GLN A 69 9.88 5.42 -4.78
N TYR A 70 9.92 4.37 -5.61
CA TYR A 70 9.03 3.20 -5.47
C TYR A 70 9.19 2.51 -4.11
N LYS A 71 10.44 2.31 -3.67
CA LYS A 71 10.72 1.74 -2.34
C LYS A 71 10.12 2.59 -1.22
N GLN A 72 10.29 3.90 -1.29
CA GLN A 72 9.75 4.85 -0.32
C GLN A 72 8.23 4.85 -0.31
N ALA A 73 7.57 4.94 -1.46
CA ALA A 73 6.12 4.85 -1.55
C ALA A 73 5.61 3.51 -0.99
N GLY A 74 6.28 2.39 -1.29
CA GLY A 74 5.90 1.06 -0.79
C GLY A 74 6.05 0.92 0.73
N ASN A 75 7.08 1.52 1.33
CA ASN A 75 7.37 1.44 2.77
C ASN A 75 6.56 2.44 3.60
N SER A 76 5.93 3.43 2.98
CA SER A 76 5.23 4.50 3.68
C SER A 76 3.88 4.08 4.23
N ILE A 77 3.32 4.93 5.09
CA ILE A 77 1.95 4.83 5.59
C ILE A 77 1.04 5.70 4.70
N CYS A 78 -0.20 5.26 4.45
CA CYS A 78 -1.16 6.07 3.70
C CYS A 78 -1.58 7.30 4.51
N VAL A 79 -1.36 8.49 3.94
CA VAL A 79 -1.62 9.78 4.59
C VAL A 79 -3.09 9.94 4.95
N ASP A 80 -4.02 9.55 4.05
CA ASP A 80 -5.47 9.67 4.31
C ASP A 80 -5.91 8.82 5.51
N VAL A 81 -5.35 7.60 5.67
CA VAL A 81 -5.65 6.75 6.83
C VAL A 81 -5.14 7.38 8.12
N LEU A 82 -3.88 7.87 8.12
CA LEU A 82 -3.33 8.56 9.28
C LEU A 82 -4.11 9.81 9.63
N THR A 83 -4.50 10.61 8.63
CA THR A 83 -5.33 11.80 8.84
C THR A 83 -6.67 11.44 9.49
N ALA A 84 -7.31 10.36 9.05
CA ALA A 84 -8.55 9.88 9.66
C ALA A 84 -8.34 9.43 11.12
N VAL A 85 -7.21 8.74 11.41
CA VAL A 85 -6.85 8.34 12.80
C VAL A 85 -6.59 9.58 13.67
N TYR A 86 -5.86 10.58 13.17
CA TYR A 86 -5.60 11.84 13.88
C TYR A 86 -6.87 12.67 14.07
N GLN A 87 -7.72 12.73 13.04
CA GLN A 87 -9.03 13.37 13.13
C GLN A 87 -9.84 12.77 14.29
N GLN A 88 -9.84 11.45 14.41
CA GLN A 88 -10.57 10.76 15.46
C GLN A 88 -9.90 10.91 16.84
N LEU A 89 -8.58 11.11 16.89
CA LEU A 89 -7.84 11.35 18.14
C LEU A 89 -8.09 12.73 18.72
N TRP A 90 -8.11 13.78 17.88
CA TRP A 90 -8.21 15.17 18.34
C TRP A 90 -9.56 15.83 18.09
N TYR A 91 -10.31 15.36 17.08
CA TYR A 91 -11.63 15.88 16.69
C TYR A 91 -12.64 14.75 16.50
N PRO A 92 -12.87 13.90 17.51
CA PRO A 92 -13.76 12.77 17.37
C PRO A 92 -15.17 13.21 17.01
N LYS A 93 -15.79 12.48 16.10
CA LYS A 93 -17.22 12.63 15.83
C LYS A 93 -17.98 11.97 16.98
N GLU A 94 -18.98 12.68 17.52
CA GLU A 94 -19.90 12.05 18.47
C GLU A 94 -20.54 10.81 17.82
N ARG A 95 -20.39 9.68 18.48
CA ARG A 95 -21.02 8.42 18.06
C ARG A 95 -22.05 8.02 19.10
N LYS A 96 -23.23 7.62 18.63
CA LYS A 96 -24.13 6.80 19.46
C LYS A 96 -23.41 5.47 19.70
N ARG A 97 -23.28 5.06 20.96
CA ARG A 97 -22.79 3.73 21.33
C ARG A 97 -23.70 2.66 20.69
N GLU A 98 -23.44 2.28 19.48
CA GLU A 98 -23.87 0.98 18.98
C GLU A 98 -22.83 -0.02 19.47
N ALA A 99 -23.31 -1.04 20.19
CA ALA A 99 -22.46 -2.12 20.67
C ALA A 99 -21.69 -2.70 19.48
N GLN A 100 -20.46 -2.25 19.26
CA GLN A 100 -19.53 -2.96 18.42
C GLN A 100 -19.26 -4.28 19.13
N THR A 101 -19.77 -5.37 18.61
CA THR A 101 -19.30 -6.72 18.91
C THR A 101 -17.85 -6.83 18.41
N SER A 102 -16.97 -6.16 19.12
CA SER A 102 -15.54 -6.28 18.92
C SER A 102 -15.12 -7.63 19.50
N PHE A 103 -14.46 -8.44 18.70
CA PHE A 103 -13.80 -9.69 19.12
C PHE A 103 -12.82 -9.49 20.29
N PHE A 104 -12.66 -8.28 20.77
CA PHE A 104 -11.72 -7.80 21.78
C PHE A 104 -12.35 -7.31 23.09
N ALA A 105 -13.68 -7.37 23.21
CA ALA A 105 -14.39 -6.99 24.46
C ALA A 105 -13.87 -7.73 25.70
N ASP A 106 -13.36 -8.96 25.51
CA ASP A 106 -12.86 -9.80 26.61
C ASP A 106 -11.46 -9.41 27.13
N PHE A 107 -10.70 -8.58 26.40
CA PHE A 107 -9.34 -8.20 26.79
C PHE A 107 -9.22 -6.87 27.54
N PHE A 108 -10.24 -6.03 27.47
CA PHE A 108 -10.26 -4.75 28.19
C PHE A 108 -11.64 -4.54 28.78
N PRO A 109 -11.77 -4.29 30.08
CA PRO A 109 -13.04 -3.88 30.67
C PRO A 109 -13.44 -2.55 30.04
N GLU A 110 -14.31 -2.60 29.02
CA GLU A 110 -14.80 -1.45 28.24
C GLU A 110 -15.49 -0.40 29.11
N ASP A 111 -15.91 -0.79 30.30
CA ASP A 111 -16.74 0.03 31.22
C ASP A 111 -15.94 1.06 32.02
N GLN A 112 -14.62 1.19 31.85
CA GLN A 112 -13.80 1.97 32.78
C GLN A 112 -13.06 3.19 32.15
N LEU A 113 -13.04 3.34 30.83
CA LEU A 113 -12.42 4.53 30.25
C LEU A 113 -13.44 5.68 30.16
N PRO A 114 -13.04 6.91 30.53
CA PRO A 114 -13.91 8.07 30.40
C PRO A 114 -14.22 8.35 28.94
N PRO A 115 -15.35 9.00 28.64
CA PRO A 115 -15.60 9.53 27.30
C PRO A 115 -14.49 10.51 26.91
N TYR A 116 -14.39 10.80 25.60
CA TYR A 116 -13.42 11.77 25.11
C TYR A 116 -13.50 13.08 25.90
N PRO A 117 -12.38 13.58 26.43
CA PRO A 117 -12.38 14.85 27.14
C PRO A 117 -12.73 15.97 26.14
N VAL A 118 -13.81 16.69 26.40
CA VAL A 118 -14.25 17.82 25.57
C VAL A 118 -13.36 19.04 25.84
N ASP A 119 -12.05 18.89 25.83
CA ASP A 119 -11.17 20.03 25.86
C ASP A 119 -11.05 20.60 24.44
N LYS A 120 -11.65 21.75 24.25
CA LYS A 120 -11.74 22.44 22.96
C LYS A 120 -10.45 23.18 22.56
N ASN A 121 -9.44 23.19 23.42
CA ASN A 121 -8.17 23.88 23.12
C ASN A 121 -7.17 22.90 22.52
N HIS A 122 -7.29 22.68 21.21
CA HIS A 122 -6.39 21.77 20.51
C HIS A 122 -4.97 22.31 20.40
N GLY A 123 -4.78 23.60 20.23
CA GLY A 123 -3.49 24.29 20.32
C GLY A 123 -2.35 23.63 19.55
N GLU A 124 -1.13 23.88 20.00
CA GLU A 124 0.08 23.25 19.48
C GLU A 124 0.22 21.80 19.99
N LYS A 125 0.54 20.90 19.09
CA LYS A 125 0.80 19.47 19.37
C LYS A 125 2.25 19.15 19.07
N LEU A 126 2.96 18.63 20.07
CA LEU A 126 4.35 18.20 19.95
C LEU A 126 4.38 16.76 19.46
N ILE A 127 4.96 16.54 18.30
CA ILE A 127 5.04 15.21 17.65
C ILE A 127 6.48 14.76 17.52
N LEU A 128 6.73 13.50 17.88
CA LEU A 128 7.97 12.78 17.67
C LEU A 128 7.69 11.63 16.71
N THR A 129 8.52 11.44 15.69
CA THR A 129 8.39 10.33 14.74
C THR A 129 9.65 9.48 14.70
N THR A 130 9.50 8.15 14.62
CA THR A 130 10.62 7.23 14.39
C THR A 130 10.30 6.21 13.33
N PHE A 131 11.33 5.70 12.64
CA PHE A 131 11.19 4.97 11.40
C PHE A 131 10.39 5.81 10.39
N SER A 132 10.71 7.09 10.36
CA SER A 132 9.86 8.15 9.79
C SER A 132 9.70 8.03 8.29
N GLY A 133 10.65 7.40 7.60
CA GLY A 133 10.67 7.41 6.14
C GLY A 133 10.76 8.85 5.63
N TYR A 134 9.91 9.21 4.68
CA TYR A 134 9.71 10.60 4.25
C TYR A 134 8.65 11.35 5.09
N ASP A 135 8.22 10.74 6.18
CA ASP A 135 7.34 11.27 7.23
C ASP A 135 5.89 11.55 6.81
N SER A 136 5.21 10.51 6.32
CA SER A 136 3.77 10.54 6.11
C SER A 136 2.98 10.84 7.38
N GLN A 137 3.57 10.62 8.55
CA GLN A 137 3.03 10.95 9.85
C GLN A 137 2.89 12.47 10.03
N LEU A 138 3.94 13.22 9.71
CA LEU A 138 3.88 14.69 9.71
C LEU A 138 2.98 15.22 8.59
N MET A 139 2.97 14.57 7.42
CA MET A 139 2.05 14.98 6.33
C MET A 139 0.59 14.87 6.76
N ALA A 140 0.22 13.81 7.47
CA ALA A 140 -1.15 13.63 7.94
C ALA A 140 -1.53 14.71 8.98
N ALA A 141 -0.59 15.09 9.84
CA ALA A 141 -0.81 16.17 10.80
C ALA A 141 -0.88 17.55 10.11
N ASP A 142 -0.10 17.78 9.04
CA ASP A 142 -0.20 18.99 8.20
C ASP A 142 -1.56 19.06 7.50
N VAL A 143 -2.07 17.95 6.96
CA VAL A 143 -3.41 17.89 6.39
C VAL A 143 -4.47 18.23 7.44
N LEU A 144 -4.34 17.71 8.66
CA LEU A 144 -5.26 18.01 9.75
C LEU A 144 -5.21 19.51 10.13
N ALA A 145 -4.01 20.10 10.19
CA ALA A 145 -3.83 21.53 10.47
C ALA A 145 -4.48 22.42 9.41
N GLN A 146 -4.51 22.00 8.14
CA GLN A 146 -5.22 22.71 7.09
C GLN A 146 -6.74 22.62 7.23
N GLN A 147 -7.26 21.53 7.80
CA GLN A 147 -8.69 21.33 8.05
C GLN A 147 -9.17 22.04 9.32
N HIS A 148 -8.28 22.21 10.30
CA HIS A 148 -8.55 22.74 11.64
C HIS A 148 -7.56 23.86 11.97
N PRO A 149 -7.91 25.14 11.77
CA PRO A 149 -7.00 26.27 11.99
C PRO A 149 -6.51 26.46 13.44
N ASP A 150 -7.22 25.87 14.40
CA ASP A 150 -6.84 25.81 15.82
C ASP A 150 -5.83 24.72 16.14
N PHE A 151 -5.55 23.80 15.22
CA PHE A 151 -4.53 22.76 15.35
C PHE A 151 -3.21 23.22 14.77
N ARG A 152 -2.16 23.10 15.57
CA ARG A 152 -0.78 23.38 15.14
C ARG A 152 0.10 22.18 15.43
N LEU A 153 1.01 21.89 14.52
CA LEU A 153 1.95 20.81 14.61
C LEU A 153 3.38 21.35 14.81
N THR A 154 4.10 20.82 15.80
CA THR A 154 5.53 21.00 15.95
C THR A 154 6.23 19.65 16.04
N CYS A 155 7.12 19.35 15.09
CA CYS A 155 7.99 18.20 15.18
C CYS A 155 9.12 18.49 16.16
N VAL A 156 9.22 17.68 17.22
CA VAL A 156 10.26 17.81 18.24
C VAL A 156 11.46 16.89 17.98
N GLY A 157 11.30 15.93 17.06
CA GLY A 157 12.35 15.02 16.64
C GLY A 157 11.83 14.02 15.63
N TRP A 158 12.68 13.58 14.72
CA TRP A 158 12.39 12.51 13.77
C TRP A 158 13.60 11.60 13.57
N SER A 159 13.37 10.32 13.31
CA SER A 159 14.44 9.32 13.21
C SER A 159 14.23 8.37 12.04
N ASP A 160 15.20 8.28 11.16
CA ASP A 160 15.36 7.24 10.14
C ASP A 160 16.86 7.05 9.84
N ILE A 161 17.23 5.89 9.28
CA ILE A 161 18.60 5.56 8.86
C ILE A 161 18.76 5.48 7.32
N ASP A 162 17.66 5.42 6.58
CA ASP A 162 17.70 5.39 5.11
C ASP A 162 18.01 6.79 4.58
N LYS A 163 19.22 6.96 4.03
CA LYS A 163 19.68 8.27 3.54
C LYS A 163 18.73 8.92 2.52
N TYR A 164 18.03 8.13 1.72
CA TYR A 164 17.09 8.67 0.73
C TYR A 164 15.77 9.08 1.38
N ALA A 165 15.36 8.37 2.43
CA ALA A 165 14.22 8.77 3.24
C ALA A 165 14.52 10.08 3.98
N CYS A 166 15.67 10.18 4.65
CA CYS A 166 16.11 11.42 5.31
C CYS A 166 16.19 12.60 4.33
N GLN A 167 16.77 12.37 3.14
CA GLN A 167 16.85 13.38 2.09
C GLN A 167 15.44 13.84 1.64
N MET A 168 14.51 12.91 1.50
CA MET A 168 13.15 13.21 1.12
C MET A 168 12.42 13.98 2.23
N HIS A 169 12.62 13.58 3.49
CA HIS A 169 12.09 14.30 4.65
C HIS A 169 12.55 15.76 4.66
N ASP A 170 13.85 16.02 4.50
CA ASP A 170 14.40 17.36 4.50
C ASP A 170 13.90 18.24 3.34
N LEU A 171 13.58 17.64 2.20
CA LEU A 171 12.95 18.34 1.09
C LEU A 171 11.52 18.78 1.41
N ILE A 172 10.77 17.94 2.10
CA ILE A 172 9.35 18.17 2.40
C ILE A 172 9.20 19.07 3.63
N PHE A 173 10.02 18.83 4.65
CA PHE A 173 9.97 19.50 5.94
C PHE A 173 11.31 20.22 6.29
N PRO A 174 11.76 21.17 5.45
CA PRO A 174 13.03 21.85 5.69
C PRO A 174 13.10 22.57 7.05
N GLN A 175 11.95 22.97 7.60
CA GLN A 175 11.83 23.58 8.91
C GLN A 175 12.13 22.62 10.08
N PHE A 176 12.14 21.30 9.85
CA PHE A 176 12.43 20.27 10.85
C PHE A 176 13.72 19.49 10.56
N ALA A 177 14.50 19.90 9.56
CA ALA A 177 15.74 19.21 9.18
C ALA A 177 16.76 19.16 10.34
N ASP A 178 16.81 20.19 11.20
CA ASP A 178 17.65 20.27 12.39
C ASP A 178 17.19 19.36 13.54
N LYS A 179 16.01 18.74 13.45
CA LYS A 179 15.42 17.84 14.44
C LYS A 179 15.74 16.36 14.19
N ALA A 180 16.61 16.06 13.22
CA ALA A 180 17.02 14.70 12.89
C ALA A 180 17.76 14.03 14.06
N LEU A 181 17.23 12.90 14.53
CA LEU A 181 17.81 12.11 15.64
C LEU A 181 18.69 10.96 15.14
N GLY A 182 18.59 10.60 13.85
CA GLY A 182 19.39 9.53 13.22
C GLY A 182 18.95 8.12 13.61
N ASP A 183 19.92 7.28 13.96
CA ASP A 183 19.71 5.86 14.27
C ASP A 183 19.08 5.68 15.66
N ILE A 184 17.89 5.09 15.72
CA ILE A 184 17.14 4.89 16.98
C ILE A 184 17.93 4.13 18.05
N THR A 185 18.89 3.28 17.65
CA THR A 185 19.75 2.53 18.59
C THR A 185 20.79 3.38 19.28
N LYS A 186 20.99 4.63 18.82
CA LYS A 186 22.03 5.57 19.30
C LYS A 186 21.45 6.84 19.92
N ILE A 187 20.12 6.97 19.95
CA ILE A 187 19.46 8.16 20.48
C ILE A 187 19.59 8.17 22.01
N ASP A 188 20.09 9.29 22.54
CA ASP A 188 20.00 9.60 23.97
C ASP A 188 18.65 10.27 24.27
N TRP A 189 17.70 9.50 24.75
CA TRP A 189 16.35 9.98 25.06
C TRP A 189 16.30 10.99 26.19
N GLN A 190 17.30 11.03 27.10
CA GLN A 190 17.40 12.06 28.13
C GLN A 190 17.78 13.42 27.51
N GLN A 191 18.67 13.41 26.52
CA GLN A 191 18.98 14.65 25.78
C GLN A 191 17.74 15.11 24.99
N VAL A 192 17.00 14.22 24.33
CA VAL A 192 15.75 14.59 23.65
C VAL A 192 14.77 15.23 24.65
N LYS A 193 14.57 14.63 25.82
CA LYS A 193 13.73 15.18 26.89
C LYS A 193 14.18 16.59 27.32
N THR A 194 15.46 16.78 27.44
CA THR A 194 16.04 18.11 27.81
C THR A 194 15.79 19.14 26.71
N HIS A 195 15.94 18.75 25.43
CA HIS A 195 15.71 19.66 24.30
C HIS A 195 14.24 20.08 24.14
N VAL A 196 13.29 19.19 24.49
CA VAL A 196 11.87 19.51 24.52
C VAL A 196 11.53 20.47 25.69
N GLY A 197 12.52 20.78 26.57
CA GLY A 197 12.36 21.77 27.65
C GLY A 197 11.36 21.35 28.72
N GLY A 198 11.14 20.05 28.93
CA GLY A 198 10.17 19.51 29.90
C GLY A 198 8.72 19.59 29.44
N GLN A 199 8.46 20.03 28.21
CA GLN A 199 7.11 19.95 27.62
C GLN A 199 6.73 18.49 27.39
N GLU A 200 5.44 18.16 27.52
CA GLU A 200 4.94 16.82 27.24
C GLU A 200 4.80 16.62 25.72
N ILE A 201 5.34 15.52 25.21
CA ILE A 201 5.13 15.09 23.82
C ILE A 201 3.69 14.59 23.71
N ASP A 202 2.90 15.20 22.83
CA ASP A 202 1.50 14.79 22.62
C ASP A 202 1.40 13.47 21.89
N LEU A 203 2.18 13.29 20.82
CA LEU A 203 2.13 12.08 20.00
C LEU A 203 3.52 11.58 19.64
N PHE A 204 3.78 10.32 19.90
CA PHE A 204 4.94 9.60 19.41
C PHE A 204 4.49 8.53 18.41
N THR A 205 4.90 8.64 17.14
CA THR A 205 4.57 7.68 16.11
C THR A 205 5.78 6.83 15.76
N TYR A 206 5.52 5.54 15.47
CA TYR A 206 6.56 4.61 15.06
C TYR A 206 6.00 3.52 14.15
N SER A 207 6.75 3.19 13.09
CA SER A 207 6.46 2.08 12.18
C SER A 207 7.71 1.21 12.04
N SER A 208 7.95 0.38 13.07
CA SER A 208 9.14 -0.48 13.10
C SER A 208 9.20 -1.40 11.88
N PRO A 209 10.42 -1.76 11.40
CA PRO A 209 10.57 -2.60 10.21
C PRO A 209 9.78 -3.91 10.32
N CYS A 210 8.99 -4.21 9.30
CA CYS A 210 8.13 -5.38 9.21
C CYS A 210 8.75 -6.57 8.46
N GLN A 211 10.04 -6.48 8.10
CA GLN A 211 10.69 -7.45 7.20
C GLN A 211 10.69 -8.88 7.75
N ASP A 212 10.68 -9.05 9.06
CA ASP A 212 10.68 -10.36 9.72
C ASP A 212 9.27 -10.88 10.05
N ILE A 213 8.23 -10.10 9.78
CA ILE A 213 6.83 -10.48 9.97
C ILE A 213 6.00 -10.41 8.68
N SER A 214 6.49 -9.74 7.63
CA SER A 214 5.77 -9.65 6.36
C SER A 214 5.80 -10.97 5.58
N GLN A 215 4.80 -11.20 4.73
CA GLN A 215 4.74 -12.37 3.85
C GLN A 215 5.95 -12.47 2.90
N ALA A 216 6.54 -11.32 2.52
CA ALA A 216 7.73 -11.25 1.68
C ALA A 216 9.05 -11.36 2.45
N GLY A 217 9.01 -11.39 3.79
CA GLY A 217 10.19 -11.38 4.66
C GLY A 217 10.54 -12.76 5.22
N LYS A 218 11.57 -12.79 6.09
CA LYS A 218 12.09 -14.03 6.71
C LYS A 218 11.18 -14.63 7.78
N GLN A 219 10.12 -13.94 8.20
CA GLN A 219 9.11 -14.37 9.18
C GLN A 219 9.70 -14.82 10.54
N MET A 220 10.74 -14.14 11.04
CA MET A 220 11.45 -14.47 12.28
C MET A 220 10.79 -13.91 13.55
N GLY A 221 9.77 -13.04 13.42
CA GLY A 221 9.00 -12.49 14.55
C GLY A 221 9.61 -11.24 15.20
N LEU A 222 9.05 -10.83 16.34
CA LEU A 222 9.38 -9.61 17.10
C LEU A 222 10.16 -9.92 18.39
N LYS A 223 10.94 -10.98 18.46
CA LYS A 223 11.59 -11.42 19.69
C LYS A 223 12.52 -10.36 20.26
N GLU A 224 12.31 -10.02 21.52
CA GLU A 224 13.18 -9.13 22.30
C GLU A 224 14.62 -9.69 22.36
N GLY A 225 15.62 -8.80 22.19
CA GLY A 225 17.03 -9.19 22.21
C GLY A 225 17.52 -9.99 21.00
N SER A 226 16.71 -10.16 19.96
CA SER A 226 17.16 -10.77 18.72
C SER A 226 17.86 -9.77 17.79
N ASP A 227 18.78 -10.26 16.93
CA ASP A 227 19.44 -9.43 15.91
C ASP A 227 18.52 -9.13 14.70
N THR A 228 17.21 -9.32 14.83
CA THR A 228 16.26 -9.04 13.77
C THR A 228 15.93 -7.56 13.68
N ARG A 229 15.64 -7.06 12.48
CA ARG A 229 15.23 -5.66 12.30
C ARG A 229 13.90 -5.36 13.00
N SER A 230 13.02 -6.32 13.11
CA SER A 230 11.75 -6.20 13.82
C SER A 230 11.93 -6.06 15.34
N ALA A 231 13.08 -6.49 15.89
CA ALA A 231 13.42 -6.28 17.31
C ALA A 231 13.71 -4.82 17.65
N LEU A 232 13.91 -3.95 16.64
CA LEU A 232 14.04 -2.49 16.86
C LEU A 232 12.77 -1.87 17.47
N LEU A 233 11.65 -2.56 17.42
CA LEU A 233 10.44 -2.16 18.16
C LEU A 233 10.72 -1.95 19.66
N TRP A 234 11.59 -2.79 20.26
CA TRP A 234 11.91 -2.70 21.70
C TRP A 234 12.70 -1.45 22.05
N ARG A 235 13.41 -0.80 21.09
CA ARG A 235 14.06 0.50 21.29
C ARG A 235 13.05 1.65 21.47
N VAL A 236 11.83 1.45 20.99
CA VAL A 236 10.71 2.37 21.27
C VAL A 236 10.35 2.35 22.74
N ALA A 237 10.46 1.20 23.44
CA ALA A 237 10.19 1.12 24.86
C ALA A 237 11.12 2.04 25.67
N ASP A 238 12.42 2.12 25.30
CA ASP A 238 13.39 3.00 25.95
C ASP A 238 12.96 4.48 25.84
N ALA A 239 12.49 4.89 24.64
CA ALA A 239 11.94 6.22 24.40
C ALA A 239 10.69 6.48 25.25
N VAL A 240 9.75 5.53 25.27
CA VAL A 240 8.49 5.65 26.00
C VAL A 240 8.73 5.78 27.52
N GLU A 241 9.70 5.02 28.05
CA GLU A 241 10.05 5.04 29.48
C GLU A 241 10.59 6.41 29.91
N VAL A 242 11.42 7.04 29.07
CA VAL A 242 12.07 8.33 29.36
C VAL A 242 11.13 9.51 29.07
N LEU A 243 10.50 9.52 27.90
CA LEU A 243 9.77 10.67 27.37
C LEU A 243 8.32 10.72 27.84
N ARG A 244 7.72 9.56 28.15
CA ARG A 244 6.32 9.46 28.63
C ARG A 244 5.30 10.20 27.77
N PRO A 245 5.27 10.04 26.42
CA PRO A 245 4.32 10.73 25.56
C PRO A 245 2.87 10.47 25.97
N LYS A 246 1.95 11.41 25.68
CA LYS A 246 0.51 11.20 25.96
C LYS A 246 -0.08 10.06 25.13
N TYR A 247 0.24 10.06 23.82
CA TYR A 247 -0.25 9.09 22.85
C TYR A 247 0.90 8.46 22.07
N LEU A 248 0.78 7.17 21.80
CA LEU A 248 1.67 6.39 20.97
C LEU A 248 0.88 5.85 19.80
N LEU A 249 1.34 6.01 18.56
CA LEU A 249 0.70 5.41 17.40
C LEU A 249 1.70 4.53 16.65
N GLN A 250 1.43 3.23 16.66
CA GLN A 250 2.13 2.23 15.88
C GLN A 250 1.39 1.92 14.59
N GLU A 251 2.11 1.81 13.48
CA GLU A 251 1.63 1.18 12.25
C GLU A 251 2.48 -0.02 11.89
N ASN A 252 1.85 -1.06 11.33
CA ASN A 252 2.57 -2.21 10.80
C ASN A 252 1.71 -3.00 9.78
N VAL A 253 2.30 -4.02 9.16
CA VAL A 253 1.59 -4.92 8.24
C VAL A 253 0.50 -5.72 8.95
N ALA A 254 -0.58 -6.09 8.23
CA ALA A 254 -1.69 -6.87 8.77
C ALA A 254 -1.26 -8.22 9.37
N ALA A 255 -0.15 -8.79 8.89
CA ALA A 255 0.40 -10.04 9.43
C ALA A 255 0.79 -9.95 10.91
N LEU A 256 1.04 -8.76 11.47
CA LEU A 256 1.35 -8.55 12.89
C LEU A 256 0.31 -9.20 13.82
N VAL A 257 -0.95 -9.14 13.44
CA VAL A 257 -2.09 -9.69 14.21
C VAL A 257 -2.57 -11.04 13.69
N SER A 258 -1.75 -11.75 12.92
CA SER A 258 -2.02 -13.14 12.56
C SER A 258 -1.77 -14.07 13.76
N GLU A 259 -2.38 -15.25 13.76
CA GLU A 259 -2.17 -16.26 14.80
C GLU A 259 -0.69 -16.52 15.11
N LYS A 260 0.17 -16.50 14.09
CA LYS A 260 1.60 -16.72 14.21
C LYS A 260 2.32 -15.63 15.00
N PHE A 261 1.96 -14.34 14.80
CA PHE A 261 2.69 -13.21 15.36
C PHE A 261 1.95 -12.51 16.50
N MET A 262 0.67 -12.83 16.70
CA MET A 262 -0.14 -12.29 17.80
C MET A 262 0.49 -12.48 19.18
N PRO A 263 1.13 -13.63 19.52
CA PRO A 263 1.79 -13.77 20.81
C PRO A 263 2.94 -12.77 21.04
N ASP A 264 3.70 -12.43 20.00
CA ASP A 264 4.77 -11.44 20.11
C ASP A 264 4.21 -10.01 20.17
N PHE A 265 3.14 -9.74 19.44
CA PHE A 265 2.44 -8.46 19.54
C PHE A 265 1.82 -8.27 20.92
N GLN A 266 1.25 -9.32 21.51
CA GLN A 266 0.72 -9.26 22.88
C GLN A 266 1.81 -8.92 23.91
N LYS A 267 3.02 -9.49 23.81
CA LYS A 267 4.14 -9.11 24.68
C LYS A 267 4.48 -7.63 24.59
N TRP A 268 4.39 -7.06 23.37
CA TRP A 268 4.56 -5.63 23.17
C TRP A 268 3.48 -4.80 23.87
N LEU A 269 2.22 -5.20 23.72
CA LEU A 269 1.09 -4.55 24.43
C LEU A 269 1.23 -4.67 25.94
N ASP A 270 1.68 -5.82 26.46
CA ASP A 270 1.93 -6.03 27.89
C ASP A 270 3.08 -5.13 28.38
N LYS A 271 4.15 -4.95 27.58
CA LYS A 271 5.22 -3.98 27.91
C LYS A 271 4.67 -2.57 28.00
N LEU A 272 3.87 -2.12 27.03
CA LEU A 272 3.24 -0.79 27.08
C LEU A 272 2.29 -0.66 28.29
N SER A 273 1.55 -1.71 28.60
CA SER A 273 0.69 -1.73 29.80
C SER A 273 1.50 -1.59 31.09
N SER A 274 2.64 -2.26 31.18
CA SER A 274 3.55 -2.13 32.33
C SER A 274 4.14 -0.73 32.46
N LEU A 275 4.29 -0.01 31.34
CA LEU A 275 4.71 1.39 31.30
C LEU A 275 3.54 2.36 31.56
N GLY A 276 2.34 1.86 31.84
CA GLY A 276 1.19 2.67 32.21
C GLY A 276 0.36 3.19 31.04
N TYR A 277 0.33 2.44 29.92
CA TYR A 277 -0.49 2.76 28.74
C TYR A 277 -1.66 1.79 28.60
N VAL A 278 -2.72 2.27 27.97
CA VAL A 278 -3.89 1.47 27.53
C VAL A 278 -3.90 1.50 26.02
N SER A 279 -3.94 0.34 25.38
CA SER A 279 -3.83 0.20 23.92
C SER A 279 -5.14 -0.20 23.28
N ARG A 280 -5.43 0.36 22.11
CA ARG A 280 -6.50 -0.05 21.19
C ARG A 280 -5.84 -0.29 19.82
N TRP A 281 -6.25 -1.33 19.11
CA TRP A 281 -5.76 -1.54 17.77
C TRP A 281 -6.85 -1.98 16.80
N ALA A 282 -6.67 -1.67 15.52
CA ALA A 282 -7.57 -2.07 14.44
C ALA A 282 -6.79 -2.32 13.16
N ARG A 283 -7.39 -3.11 12.27
CA ARG A 283 -6.94 -3.22 10.87
C ARG A 283 -7.71 -2.20 10.04
N LEU A 284 -6.98 -1.35 9.34
CA LEU A 284 -7.54 -0.31 8.47
C LEU A 284 -7.01 -0.51 7.04
N ASN A 285 -7.91 -0.42 6.06
CA ASN A 285 -7.53 -0.58 4.66
C ASN A 285 -7.65 0.77 3.94
N ALA A 286 -6.63 1.17 3.19
CA ALA A 286 -6.59 2.48 2.52
C ALA A 286 -7.81 2.74 1.60
N LYS A 287 -8.37 1.69 0.99
CA LYS A 287 -9.59 1.81 0.17
C LYS A 287 -10.81 2.32 0.96
N ASP A 288 -10.83 2.06 2.27
CA ASP A 288 -11.92 2.44 3.16
C ASP A 288 -11.75 3.89 3.69
N TYR A 289 -10.71 4.60 3.21
CA TYR A 289 -10.37 5.98 3.58
C TYR A 289 -10.11 6.87 2.35
N GLY A 290 -10.72 6.53 1.20
CA GLY A 290 -10.74 7.38 0.01
C GLY A 290 -9.59 7.15 -0.97
N VAL A 291 -8.72 6.16 -0.76
CA VAL A 291 -7.60 5.85 -1.66
C VAL A 291 -7.87 4.57 -2.44
N PRO A 292 -7.80 4.55 -3.79
CA PRO A 292 -8.09 3.37 -4.61
C PRO A 292 -6.94 2.34 -4.56
N GLN A 293 -6.55 1.94 -3.33
CA GLN A 293 -5.50 0.97 -3.05
C GLN A 293 -5.95 -0.02 -1.98
N ASN A 294 -5.82 -1.31 -2.27
CA ASN A 294 -6.03 -2.36 -1.28
C ASN A 294 -4.75 -2.50 -0.42
N ARG A 295 -4.64 -1.65 0.62
CA ARG A 295 -3.52 -1.63 1.55
C ARG A 295 -4.02 -1.79 2.97
N ASP A 296 -3.95 -3.00 3.47
CA ASP A 296 -4.39 -3.39 4.81
C ASP A 296 -3.23 -3.27 5.79
N ARG A 297 -3.44 -2.53 6.88
CA ARG A 297 -2.45 -2.26 7.92
C ARG A 297 -3.06 -2.33 9.31
N VAL A 298 -2.25 -2.68 10.28
CA VAL A 298 -2.59 -2.59 11.70
C VAL A 298 -2.16 -1.23 12.21
N PHE A 299 -3.07 -0.55 12.88
CA PHE A 299 -2.81 0.65 13.66
C PHE A 299 -3.09 0.36 15.13
N CYS A 300 -2.15 0.72 16.00
CA CYS A 300 -2.31 0.58 17.44
C CYS A 300 -2.09 1.94 18.09
N LEU A 301 -3.13 2.49 18.69
CA LEU A 301 -3.07 3.68 19.52
C LEU A 301 -2.97 3.23 20.98
N SER A 302 -1.89 3.67 21.64
CA SER A 302 -1.70 3.46 23.08
C SER A 302 -1.74 4.80 23.80
N MET A 303 -2.57 4.93 24.78
CA MET A 303 -2.81 6.17 25.53
C MET A 303 -2.27 6.02 26.94
N ARG A 304 -1.53 7.00 27.43
CA ARG A 304 -1.10 7.04 28.82
C ARG A 304 -2.34 7.10 29.72
N LYS A 305 -2.36 6.33 30.80
CA LYS A 305 -3.57 6.10 31.62
C LYS A 305 -4.22 7.37 32.15
N ASP A 306 -3.44 8.41 32.45
CA ASP A 306 -3.92 9.71 32.97
C ASP A 306 -4.67 10.56 31.92
N VAL A 307 -4.45 10.29 30.63
CA VAL A 307 -5.10 10.98 29.51
C VAL A 307 -5.93 10.02 28.62
N ALA A 308 -6.06 8.77 29.04
CA ALA A 308 -6.77 7.74 28.28
C ALA A 308 -8.29 8.00 28.29
N PHE A 309 -8.90 7.73 27.16
CA PHE A 309 -10.34 7.82 26.93
C PHE A 309 -10.83 6.67 26.04
N ASP A 310 -12.13 6.51 25.90
CA ASP A 310 -12.72 5.49 25.03
C ASP A 310 -12.53 5.86 23.54
N TYR A 311 -11.31 5.64 23.06
CA TYR A 311 -10.94 5.90 21.67
C TYR A 311 -11.53 4.84 20.73
N GLN A 312 -12.12 5.29 19.65
CA GLN A 312 -12.67 4.47 18.57
C GLN A 312 -11.95 4.78 17.26
N PHE A 313 -11.48 3.80 16.54
CA PHE A 313 -10.89 4.02 15.21
C PHE A 313 -11.92 4.59 14.23
N PRO A 314 -11.49 5.40 13.23
CA PRO A 314 -12.41 6.04 12.30
C PRO A 314 -13.23 5.02 11.49
N ASP A 315 -14.49 5.39 11.19
CA ASP A 315 -15.35 4.57 10.36
C ASP A 315 -14.89 4.58 8.90
N PRO A 316 -15.07 3.46 8.18
CA PRO A 316 -14.88 3.42 6.75
C PRO A 316 -15.77 4.44 6.02
N ILE A 317 -15.22 5.02 4.95
CA ILE A 317 -15.96 5.90 4.05
C ILE A 317 -16.10 5.25 2.66
N PRO A 318 -17.18 5.50 1.93
CA PRO A 318 -17.34 4.99 0.57
C PRO A 318 -16.21 5.45 -0.35
N LEU A 319 -15.55 4.49 -1.02
CA LEU A 319 -14.52 4.80 -2.00
C LEU A 319 -15.16 5.39 -3.26
N LYS A 320 -14.96 6.68 -3.49
CA LYS A 320 -15.42 7.40 -4.67
C LYS A 320 -14.35 7.51 -5.76
N LYS A 321 -13.08 7.59 -5.35
CA LYS A 321 -11.92 7.64 -6.25
C LYS A 321 -11.69 6.30 -6.95
N LYS A 322 -11.41 6.36 -8.26
CA LYS A 322 -10.97 5.21 -9.05
C LYS A 322 -9.47 5.27 -9.29
N LEU A 323 -8.89 4.18 -9.78
CA LEU A 323 -7.48 4.15 -10.16
C LEU A 323 -7.16 5.21 -11.24
N GLU A 324 -8.07 5.42 -12.18
CA GLU A 324 -7.92 6.43 -13.25
C GLU A 324 -7.72 7.86 -12.71
N ASP A 325 -8.32 8.20 -11.56
CA ASP A 325 -8.21 9.53 -10.95
C ASP A 325 -6.81 9.82 -10.37
N VAL A 326 -5.97 8.79 -10.20
CA VAL A 326 -4.61 8.94 -9.71
C VAL A 326 -3.56 8.83 -10.81
N LEU A 327 -3.97 8.44 -12.03
CA LEU A 327 -3.08 8.32 -13.17
C LEU A 327 -2.70 9.70 -13.73
N GLN A 328 -1.49 9.78 -14.29
CA GLN A 328 -1.02 10.94 -15.06
C GLN A 328 -1.53 10.81 -16.51
N GLU A 329 -1.96 11.93 -17.08
CA GLU A 329 -2.41 12.00 -18.49
C GLU A 329 -1.24 11.73 -19.44
N GLU A 330 -0.09 12.34 -19.18
CA GLU A 330 1.13 12.15 -19.95
C GLU A 330 2.16 11.39 -19.14
N VAL A 331 2.70 10.32 -19.72
CA VAL A 331 3.68 9.45 -19.08
C VAL A 331 4.82 9.15 -20.04
N ASP A 332 6.06 9.31 -19.57
CA ASP A 332 7.28 9.00 -20.32
C ASP A 332 7.26 7.54 -20.83
N THR A 333 7.70 7.35 -22.07
CA THR A 333 7.72 6.06 -22.76
C THR A 333 8.52 4.98 -22.03
N ARG A 334 9.51 5.35 -21.20
CA ARG A 334 10.30 4.42 -20.37
C ARG A 334 9.47 3.60 -19.37
N PHE A 335 8.27 4.07 -19.01
CA PHE A 335 7.37 3.35 -18.12
C PHE A 335 6.53 2.30 -18.85
N PHE A 336 6.46 2.34 -20.18
CA PHE A 336 5.73 1.34 -20.95
C PHE A 336 6.57 0.07 -21.10
N LEU A 337 5.88 -1.07 -21.05
CA LEU A 337 6.50 -2.35 -21.31
C LEU A 337 6.75 -2.51 -22.81
N LYS A 338 7.85 -3.15 -23.16
CA LYS A 338 8.12 -3.55 -24.54
C LYS A 338 7.08 -4.57 -25.00
N ASP A 339 6.75 -4.57 -26.29
CA ASP A 339 5.71 -5.45 -26.87
C ASP A 339 5.92 -6.92 -26.53
N GLU A 340 7.17 -7.39 -26.51
CA GLU A 340 7.51 -8.76 -26.11
C GLU A 340 7.10 -9.07 -24.66
N ALA A 341 7.32 -8.15 -23.73
CA ALA A 341 6.92 -8.31 -22.33
C ALA A 341 5.41 -8.23 -22.16
N VAL A 342 4.75 -7.37 -22.94
CA VAL A 342 3.28 -7.27 -22.98
C VAL A 342 2.69 -8.57 -23.51
N SER A 343 3.25 -9.16 -24.57
CA SER A 343 2.82 -10.44 -25.10
C SER A 343 2.91 -11.56 -24.06
N LYS A 344 4.05 -11.67 -23.37
CA LYS A 344 4.24 -12.66 -22.28
C LYS A 344 3.24 -12.46 -21.13
N PHE A 345 2.99 -11.20 -20.76
CA PHE A 345 2.03 -10.89 -19.69
C PHE A 345 0.60 -11.28 -20.09
N LEU A 346 0.18 -10.95 -21.30
CA LEU A 346 -1.14 -11.31 -21.81
C LEU A 346 -1.30 -12.83 -21.94
N GLN A 347 -0.27 -13.52 -22.44
CA GLN A 347 -0.28 -15.00 -22.49
C GLN A 347 -0.41 -15.64 -21.10
N ALA A 348 0.25 -15.08 -20.08
CA ALA A 348 0.21 -15.62 -18.72
C ALA A 348 -1.11 -15.36 -17.99
N ASN A 349 -1.79 -14.24 -18.30
CA ASN A 349 -2.96 -13.78 -17.53
C ASN A 349 -4.31 -13.90 -18.26
N ASP A 350 -4.27 -14.24 -19.53
CA ASP A 350 -5.48 -14.29 -20.35
C ASP A 350 -5.70 -15.66 -20.97
N LYS A 351 -6.64 -16.39 -20.40
CA LYS A 351 -7.03 -17.72 -20.90
C LYS A 351 -7.54 -17.67 -22.35
N ASP A 352 -8.12 -16.55 -22.78
CA ASP A 352 -8.71 -16.40 -24.11
C ASP A 352 -7.68 -15.98 -25.19
N THR A 353 -6.64 -15.17 -24.82
CA THR A 353 -5.63 -14.68 -25.78
C THR A 353 -4.55 -15.73 -26.11
N CYS A 354 -4.28 -16.64 -25.20
CA CYS A 354 -3.33 -17.74 -25.41
C CYS A 354 -3.67 -18.57 -26.66
N VAL A 355 -4.96 -18.66 -26.96
CA VAL A 355 -5.47 -19.49 -28.06
C VAL A 355 -5.18 -18.87 -29.43
N PHE A 356 -5.38 -17.55 -29.63
CA PHE A 356 -5.17 -16.93 -30.95
C PHE A 356 -3.70 -16.92 -31.37
N HIS A 357 -2.77 -16.57 -30.45
CA HIS A 357 -1.33 -16.57 -30.75
C HIS A 357 -0.80 -17.98 -31.00
N GLN A 358 -1.38 -19.00 -30.36
CA GLN A 358 -0.95 -20.37 -30.52
C GLN A 358 -1.34 -20.93 -31.91
N PHE A 359 -2.40 -20.40 -32.53
CA PHE A 359 -2.89 -20.82 -33.83
C PHE A 359 -2.56 -19.83 -34.96
N GLU A 360 -1.82 -18.75 -34.69
CA GLU A 360 -1.45 -17.72 -35.68
C GLU A 360 -2.63 -17.16 -36.49
N ILE A 361 -3.83 -17.11 -35.86
CA ILE A 361 -5.06 -16.66 -36.49
C ILE A 361 -5.22 -15.15 -36.28
N GLU A 362 -5.52 -14.43 -37.35
CA GLU A 362 -5.78 -13.00 -37.28
C GLU A 362 -7.06 -12.73 -36.47
N PRO A 363 -7.00 -11.84 -35.45
CA PRO A 363 -8.13 -11.56 -34.57
C PRO A 363 -9.27 -10.83 -35.32
N SER A 364 -10.38 -11.52 -35.52
CA SER A 364 -11.64 -10.94 -35.96
C SER A 364 -12.80 -11.56 -35.16
N HIS A 365 -13.99 -10.94 -35.23
CA HIS A 365 -15.14 -11.48 -34.52
C HIS A 365 -15.53 -12.89 -35.06
N GLU A 366 -15.53 -13.04 -36.37
CA GLU A 366 -15.88 -14.28 -37.03
C GLU A 366 -14.88 -15.40 -36.76
N ASN A 367 -13.54 -15.07 -36.88
CA ASN A 367 -12.48 -15.99 -36.55
C ASN A 367 -12.54 -16.43 -35.09
N ALA A 368 -12.89 -15.50 -34.19
CA ALA A 368 -13.08 -15.80 -32.78
C ALA A 368 -14.21 -16.77 -32.50
N MET A 369 -15.34 -16.60 -33.19
CA MET A 369 -16.50 -17.49 -33.01
C MET A 369 -16.24 -18.86 -33.63
N ALA A 370 -15.59 -18.93 -34.80
CA ALA A 370 -15.16 -20.16 -35.41
C ALA A 370 -14.20 -20.95 -34.53
N LEU A 371 -13.14 -20.31 -34.08
CA LEU A 371 -12.16 -20.94 -33.20
C LEU A 371 -12.78 -21.40 -31.87
N LYS A 372 -13.65 -20.59 -31.29
CA LYS A 372 -14.41 -20.96 -30.09
C LYS A 372 -15.30 -22.19 -30.29
N ALA A 373 -15.97 -22.31 -31.46
CA ALA A 373 -16.78 -23.45 -31.76
C ALA A 373 -15.93 -24.72 -31.87
N ILE A 374 -14.78 -24.64 -32.60
CA ILE A 374 -13.85 -25.76 -32.76
C ILE A 374 -13.31 -26.20 -31.39
N LEU A 375 -12.80 -25.29 -30.60
CA LEU A 375 -12.24 -25.61 -29.29
C LEU A 375 -13.28 -26.15 -28.33
N THR A 376 -14.52 -25.64 -28.38
CA THR A 376 -15.60 -26.15 -27.53
C THR A 376 -15.91 -27.61 -27.85
N LEU A 377 -15.86 -28.00 -29.13
CA LEU A 377 -16.03 -29.40 -29.53
C LEU A 377 -14.92 -30.28 -28.93
N PHE A 378 -13.65 -29.90 -29.14
CA PHE A 378 -12.51 -30.64 -28.60
C PHE A 378 -12.49 -30.69 -27.07
N MET A 379 -12.87 -29.61 -26.40
CA MET A 379 -12.89 -29.51 -24.93
C MET A 379 -14.01 -30.38 -24.32
N LYS A 380 -15.15 -30.55 -24.99
CA LYS A 380 -16.21 -31.45 -24.54
C LYS A 380 -15.77 -32.92 -24.62
N GLU A 381 -14.99 -33.28 -25.61
CA GLU A 381 -14.51 -34.65 -25.82
C GLU A 381 -13.34 -35.02 -24.93
N SER A 382 -12.54 -34.06 -24.45
CA SER A 382 -11.28 -34.30 -23.73
C SER A 382 -11.30 -33.95 -22.25
N HIS A 383 -12.42 -33.50 -21.68
CA HIS A 383 -12.53 -33.05 -20.28
C HIS A 383 -11.47 -31.98 -19.82
N LEU A 384 -11.01 -31.14 -20.75
CA LEU A 384 -9.93 -30.19 -20.59
C LEU A 384 -10.14 -29.10 -19.47
N TRP A 385 -11.36 -28.95 -18.95
CA TRP A 385 -11.70 -27.96 -17.95
C TRP A 385 -11.03 -28.16 -16.56
N TYR A 386 -10.44 -29.32 -16.33
CA TYR A 386 -9.86 -29.72 -15.05
C TYR A 386 -8.33 -29.75 -15.02
N HIS A 387 -7.66 -29.20 -16.04
CA HIS A 387 -6.21 -29.25 -16.17
C HIS A 387 -5.53 -27.94 -15.78
N THR A 388 -4.26 -28.04 -15.35
CA THR A 388 -3.39 -26.90 -15.10
C THR A 388 -3.08 -26.14 -16.39
N PRO A 389 -2.69 -24.85 -16.34
CA PRO A 389 -2.34 -24.08 -17.54
C PRO A 389 -1.27 -24.75 -18.42
N LYS A 390 -0.29 -25.45 -17.81
CA LYS A 390 0.75 -26.17 -18.54
C LYS A 390 0.22 -27.38 -19.29
N GLU A 391 -0.58 -28.20 -18.63
CA GLU A 391 -1.21 -29.38 -19.26
C GLU A 391 -2.18 -28.95 -20.36
N MET A 392 -2.88 -27.82 -20.19
CA MET A 392 -3.76 -27.27 -21.22
C MET A 392 -2.97 -26.81 -22.45
N GLN A 393 -1.79 -26.19 -22.26
CA GLN A 393 -0.92 -25.77 -23.36
C GLN A 393 -0.35 -26.97 -24.14
N GLU A 394 0.07 -28.02 -23.44
CA GLU A 394 0.55 -29.27 -24.05
C GLU A 394 -0.55 -29.95 -24.89
N LYS A 395 -1.80 -30.02 -24.36
CA LYS A 395 -2.93 -30.59 -25.08
C LYS A 395 -3.38 -29.74 -26.26
N LEU A 396 -3.41 -28.40 -26.13
CA LEU A 396 -3.68 -27.52 -27.27
C LEU A 396 -2.62 -27.66 -28.38
N SER A 397 -1.38 -27.86 -28.00
CA SER A 397 -0.31 -28.15 -28.98
C SER A 397 -0.52 -29.48 -29.70
N SER A 398 -1.01 -30.50 -28.99
CA SER A 398 -1.29 -31.82 -29.61
C SER A 398 -2.43 -31.81 -30.60
N ILE A 399 -3.41 -30.92 -30.44
CA ILE A 399 -4.58 -30.79 -31.36
C ILE A 399 -4.43 -29.65 -32.38
N HIS A 400 -3.25 -28.96 -32.38
CA HIS A 400 -3.04 -27.78 -33.22
C HIS A 400 -3.36 -28.02 -34.69
N THR A 401 -2.85 -29.11 -35.28
CA THR A 401 -3.07 -29.45 -36.68
C THR A 401 -4.55 -29.65 -36.99
N ASP A 402 -5.27 -30.33 -36.11
CA ASP A 402 -6.72 -30.63 -36.32
C ASP A 402 -7.53 -29.35 -36.21
N VAL A 403 -7.21 -28.47 -35.26
CA VAL A 403 -7.85 -27.15 -35.09
C VAL A 403 -7.63 -26.29 -36.32
N MET A 404 -6.40 -26.22 -36.82
CA MET A 404 -6.06 -25.41 -38.00
C MET A 404 -6.69 -25.95 -39.27
N THR A 405 -6.77 -27.27 -39.42
CA THR A 405 -7.44 -27.89 -40.55
C THR A 405 -8.92 -27.51 -40.59
N LEU A 406 -9.63 -27.64 -39.47
CA LEU A 406 -11.04 -27.26 -39.36
C LEU A 406 -11.26 -25.75 -39.54
N PHE A 407 -10.34 -24.95 -39.03
CA PHE A 407 -10.42 -23.49 -39.16
C PHE A 407 -10.23 -23.04 -40.60
N ASN A 408 -9.24 -23.58 -41.32
CA ASN A 408 -8.96 -23.23 -42.70
C ASN A 408 -10.09 -23.72 -43.63
N ASP A 409 -10.61 -24.93 -43.41
CA ASP A 409 -11.77 -25.45 -44.14
C ASP A 409 -13.01 -24.54 -43.96
N TRP A 410 -13.28 -24.09 -42.74
CA TRP A 410 -14.32 -23.09 -42.50
C TRP A 410 -14.04 -21.76 -43.19
N LYS A 411 -12.81 -21.28 -43.17
CA LYS A 411 -12.44 -20.01 -43.79
C LYS A 411 -12.59 -20.02 -45.31
N GLU A 412 -12.32 -21.13 -45.93
CA GLU A 412 -12.48 -21.32 -47.38
C GLU A 412 -13.95 -21.48 -47.80
N ASN A 413 -14.72 -22.18 -47.00
CA ASN A 413 -16.09 -22.58 -47.38
C ASN A 413 -17.19 -21.70 -46.74
N GLY A 414 -16.85 -20.82 -45.81
CA GLY A 414 -17.80 -19.96 -45.06
C GLY A 414 -18.72 -20.71 -44.08
N LYS A 415 -18.54 -22.04 -43.94
CA LYS A 415 -19.33 -22.91 -43.04
C LYS A 415 -18.51 -24.13 -42.65
N PHE A 416 -18.87 -24.77 -41.53
CA PHE A 416 -18.27 -26.05 -41.16
C PHE A 416 -18.95 -27.23 -41.84
N ALA A 417 -18.17 -28.14 -42.37
CA ALA A 417 -18.68 -29.40 -42.94
C ALA A 417 -19.34 -30.27 -41.87
N ASN A 418 -18.92 -30.19 -40.61
CA ASN A 418 -19.53 -30.88 -39.48
C ASN A 418 -20.79 -30.14 -38.99
N PRO A 419 -22.01 -30.69 -39.09
CA PRO A 419 -23.25 -30.01 -38.72
C PRO A 419 -23.32 -29.60 -37.24
N LYS A 420 -22.67 -30.36 -36.33
CA LYS A 420 -22.62 -30.01 -34.90
C LYS A 420 -21.74 -28.79 -34.65
N LEU A 421 -20.65 -28.71 -35.38
CA LEU A 421 -19.71 -27.59 -35.27
C LEU A 421 -20.29 -26.33 -35.90
N ASP A 422 -20.96 -26.46 -37.04
CA ASP A 422 -21.64 -25.37 -37.72
C ASP A 422 -22.77 -24.78 -36.88
N ASN A 423 -23.56 -25.63 -36.27
CA ASN A 423 -24.61 -25.20 -35.31
C ASN A 423 -24.03 -24.47 -34.08
N LEU A 424 -22.93 -24.96 -33.51
CA LEU A 424 -22.24 -24.29 -32.42
C LEU A 424 -21.71 -22.89 -32.83
N TYR A 425 -21.19 -22.78 -34.04
CA TYR A 425 -20.72 -21.53 -34.59
C TYR A 425 -21.86 -20.49 -34.70
N HIS A 426 -23.00 -20.89 -35.28
CA HIS A 426 -24.15 -20.01 -35.38
C HIS A 426 -24.74 -19.64 -34.02
N GLN A 427 -24.80 -20.57 -33.07
CA GLN A 427 -25.22 -20.28 -31.69
C GLN A 427 -24.31 -19.24 -31.00
N PHE A 428 -23.00 -19.21 -31.30
CA PHE A 428 -22.09 -18.22 -30.78
C PHE A 428 -22.20 -16.87 -31.47
N LEU A 429 -22.56 -16.82 -32.74
CA LEU A 429 -22.85 -15.59 -33.48
C LEU A 429 -24.12 -14.90 -32.98
N GLU A 430 -25.17 -15.67 -32.65
CA GLU A 430 -26.46 -15.18 -32.23
C GLU A 430 -26.52 -14.73 -30.76
N ARG A 431 -25.59 -15.17 -29.92
CA ARG A 431 -25.50 -14.71 -28.53
C ARG A 431 -25.03 -13.26 -28.47
N LYS A 432 -25.99 -12.32 -28.32
CA LYS A 432 -25.79 -10.90 -28.07
C LYS A 432 -25.25 -10.63 -26.66
#